data_82ea60d50ac6cda1601b833d2325ad3a
#
_entry.id   82ea60d50ac6cda1601b833d2325ad3a
#
_cell.length_a   1.000
_cell.length_b   1.000
_cell.length_c   1.000
_cell.angle_alpha   90.00
_cell.angle_beta   90.00
_cell.angle_gamma   90.00
#
_symmetry.space_group_name_H-M   'P 1'
#
loop_
_entity.id
_entity.type
_entity.pdbx_description
1 polymer ?
#
loop_
_entity_poly.entity_id
_entity_poly.type
_entity_poly.pdbx_seq_one_letter_code
_entity_poly.pdbx_strand_id
1 'polypeptide(L)'
;MKKLSIITIFSMNSLDETTEKVLLIEIVGILEALESNAISLNEAENICFSPYIQKKLKEKKCNPEILEIVERGCELEDIKSLIPESYYKNIADLKNLGLALVGKYPFIHSSFWRE
;
A
#
# COMPACT_ATOMS: atom_id res chain seq x y z
N MET A 1 -9.72 -19.17 11.56
CA MET A 1 -9.35 -17.77 11.77
C MET A 1 -9.17 -17.07 10.44
N LYS A 2 -9.76 -15.91 10.30
CA LYS A 2 -9.64 -15.15 9.06
C LYS A 2 -8.32 -14.35 9.07
N LYS A 3 -7.60 -14.43 7.98
CA LYS A 3 -6.39 -13.62 7.81
C LYS A 3 -6.77 -12.27 7.20
N LEU A 4 -6.30 -11.21 7.82
CA LEU A 4 -6.46 -9.88 7.26
C LEU A 4 -5.17 -9.50 6.56
N SER A 5 -5.24 -9.53 5.24
CA SER A 5 -4.10 -9.25 4.39
C SER A 5 -4.62 -8.64 3.10
N ILE A 6 -3.73 -8.14 2.29
CA ILE A 6 -4.08 -7.60 0.98
C ILE A 6 -4.82 -8.66 0.16
N ILE A 7 -4.42 -9.93 0.26
CA ILE A 7 -5.06 -11.01 -0.47
C ILE A 7 -6.52 -11.17 -0.05
N THR A 8 -6.79 -11.10 1.26
CA THR A 8 -8.17 -11.19 1.77
C THR A 8 -9.03 -10.05 1.24
N ILE A 9 -8.47 -8.85 1.19
CA ILE A 9 -9.17 -7.67 0.68
C ILE A 9 -9.58 -7.89 -0.78
N PHE A 10 -8.75 -8.57 -1.55
CA PHE A 10 -9.01 -8.80 -2.97
C PHE A 10 -10.14 -9.78 -3.25
N SER A 11 -10.65 -10.48 -2.24
CA SER A 11 -11.82 -11.34 -2.44
C SER A 11 -13.10 -10.52 -2.57
N MET A 12 -13.06 -9.23 -2.26
CA MET A 12 -14.23 -8.36 -2.32
C MET A 12 -14.45 -7.84 -3.74
N ASN A 13 -15.71 -7.63 -4.12
CA ASN A 13 -16.03 -7.13 -5.46
C ASN A 13 -15.62 -5.69 -5.64
N SER A 14 -15.74 -4.89 -4.59
CA SER A 14 -15.31 -3.49 -4.60
C SER A 14 -14.84 -3.14 -3.19
N LEU A 15 -14.07 -2.06 -3.09
CA LEU A 15 -13.51 -1.64 -1.81
C LEU A 15 -14.31 -0.47 -1.25
N ASP A 16 -14.85 -0.64 -0.04
CA ASP A 16 -15.50 0.46 0.65
C ASP A 16 -14.43 1.31 1.36
N GLU A 17 -14.86 2.42 1.96
CA GLU A 17 -13.94 3.34 2.61
C GLU A 17 -13.16 2.70 3.75
N THR A 18 -13.81 1.86 4.54
CA THR A 18 -13.14 1.19 5.66
C THR A 18 -12.04 0.28 5.14
N THR A 19 -12.34 -0.51 4.11
CA THR A 19 -11.37 -1.42 3.50
C THR A 19 -10.22 -0.66 2.88
N GLU A 20 -10.51 0.44 2.19
CA GLU A 20 -9.46 1.28 1.60
C GLU A 20 -8.56 1.87 2.66
N LYS A 21 -9.14 2.33 3.77
CA LYS A 21 -8.35 2.89 4.86
C LYS A 21 -7.41 1.85 5.46
N VAL A 22 -7.90 0.63 5.68
CA VAL A 22 -7.07 -0.46 6.23
C VAL A 22 -5.97 -0.81 5.25
N LEU A 23 -6.29 -0.93 3.96
CA LEU A 23 -5.29 -1.18 2.93
C LEU A 23 -4.20 -0.11 2.94
N LEU A 24 -4.61 1.15 3.03
CA LEU A 24 -3.68 2.26 3.03
C LEU A 24 -2.77 2.23 4.25
N ILE A 25 -3.32 1.90 5.42
CA ILE A 25 -2.52 1.74 6.64
C ILE A 25 -1.48 0.62 6.46
N GLU A 26 -1.86 -0.48 5.82
CA GLU A 26 -0.91 -1.56 5.53
C GLU A 26 0.20 -1.08 4.60
N ILE A 27 -0.16 -0.33 3.56
CA ILE A 27 0.83 0.21 2.62
C ILE A 27 1.82 1.14 3.34
N VAL A 28 1.31 2.02 4.21
CA VAL A 28 2.17 2.91 5.00
C VAL A 28 3.11 2.10 5.89
N GLY A 29 2.59 1.04 6.51
CA GLY A 29 3.42 0.15 7.35
C GLY A 29 4.51 -0.54 6.54
N ILE A 30 4.20 -0.97 5.34
CA ILE A 30 5.19 -1.59 4.44
C ILE A 30 6.28 -0.58 4.07
N LEU A 31 5.88 0.65 3.76
CA LEU A 31 6.83 1.70 3.41
C LEU A 31 7.72 2.06 4.60
N GLU A 32 7.17 2.10 5.80
CA GLU A 32 7.97 2.32 7.01
C GLU A 32 8.97 1.18 7.23
N ALA A 33 8.52 -0.05 7.09
CA ALA A 33 9.40 -1.21 7.25
C ALA A 33 10.51 -1.21 6.20
N LEU A 34 10.18 -0.78 4.98
CA LEU A 34 11.14 -0.68 3.89
C LEU A 34 12.17 0.41 4.16
N GLU A 35 11.69 1.59 4.61
CA GLU A 35 12.57 2.71 4.93
C GLU A 35 13.53 2.36 6.06
N SER A 36 13.06 1.59 7.03
CA SER A 36 13.85 1.16 8.19
C SER A 36 14.72 -0.06 7.90
N ASN A 37 14.68 -0.58 6.68
CA ASN A 37 15.38 -1.79 6.27
C ASN A 37 14.97 -3.02 7.08
N ALA A 38 13.75 -3.01 7.63
CA ALA A 38 13.19 -4.17 8.30
C ALA A 38 12.76 -5.25 7.32
N ILE A 39 12.40 -4.83 6.09
CA ILE A 39 12.13 -5.75 5.00
C ILE A 39 12.93 -5.29 3.77
N SER A 40 13.13 -6.22 2.83
CA SER A 40 13.80 -5.89 1.58
C SER A 40 12.78 -5.35 0.57
N LEU A 41 13.30 -4.68 -0.47
CA LEU A 41 12.43 -4.23 -1.55
C LEU A 41 11.75 -5.42 -2.22
N ASN A 42 12.45 -6.53 -2.39
CA ASN A 42 11.87 -7.73 -2.98
C ASN A 42 10.67 -8.22 -2.17
N GLU A 43 10.76 -8.19 -0.85
CA GLU A 43 9.63 -8.54 0.01
C GLU A 43 8.47 -7.57 -0.18
N ALA A 44 8.75 -6.27 -0.22
CA ALA A 44 7.70 -5.26 -0.42
C ALA A 44 7.00 -5.48 -1.77
N GLU A 45 7.75 -5.83 -2.80
CA GLU A 45 7.16 -6.13 -4.11
C GLU A 45 6.27 -7.36 -4.04
N ASN A 46 6.70 -8.37 -3.31
CA ASN A 46 5.91 -9.60 -3.16
C ASN A 46 4.63 -9.34 -2.37
N ILE A 47 4.64 -8.39 -1.45
CA ILE A 47 3.47 -8.09 -0.61
C ILE A 47 2.49 -7.19 -1.35
N CYS A 48 2.95 -6.09 -1.95
CA CYS A 48 2.00 -5.12 -2.52
C CYS A 48 2.48 -4.36 -3.77
N PHE A 49 3.79 -4.21 -3.98
CA PHE A 49 4.26 -3.35 -5.08
C PHE A 49 4.56 -4.19 -6.32
N SER A 50 3.50 -4.68 -6.96
CA SER A 50 3.62 -5.51 -8.15
C SER A 50 2.56 -5.13 -9.18
N PRO A 51 2.79 -5.43 -10.46
CA PRO A 51 1.77 -5.20 -11.50
C PRO A 51 0.47 -5.95 -11.22
N TYR A 52 0.55 -7.12 -10.61
CA TYR A 52 -0.64 -7.88 -10.26
C TYR A 52 -1.53 -7.11 -9.28
N ILE A 53 -0.93 -6.55 -8.24
CA ILE A 53 -1.66 -5.78 -7.24
C ILE A 53 -2.23 -4.50 -7.86
N GLN A 54 -1.45 -3.81 -8.70
CA GLN A 54 -1.95 -2.65 -9.43
C GLN A 54 -3.21 -2.99 -10.22
N LYS A 55 -3.17 -4.09 -10.95
CA LYS A 55 -4.28 -4.50 -11.78
C LYS A 55 -5.51 -4.81 -10.92
N LYS A 56 -5.32 -5.52 -9.81
CA LYS A 56 -6.43 -5.86 -8.92
C LYS A 56 -7.08 -4.64 -8.30
N LEU A 57 -6.27 -3.68 -7.85
CA LEU A 57 -6.80 -2.45 -7.28
C LEU A 57 -7.58 -1.65 -8.32
N LYS A 58 -7.07 -1.62 -9.54
CA LYS A 58 -7.76 -0.92 -10.63
C LYS A 58 -9.10 -1.58 -10.96
N GLU A 59 -9.12 -2.90 -11.01
CA GLU A 59 -10.35 -3.65 -11.28
C GLU A 59 -11.41 -3.42 -10.20
N LYS A 60 -10.98 -3.23 -8.96
CA LYS A 60 -11.88 -3.01 -7.83
C LYS A 60 -12.21 -1.54 -7.63
N LYS A 61 -11.81 -0.69 -8.57
CA LYS A 61 -12.09 0.74 -8.55
C LYS A 61 -11.63 1.41 -7.27
N CYS A 62 -10.43 1.02 -6.82
CA CYS A 62 -9.81 1.62 -5.64
C CYS A 62 -9.59 3.12 -5.86
N ASN A 63 -9.58 3.88 -4.76
CA ASN A 63 -9.26 5.29 -4.79
C ASN A 63 -8.01 5.53 -5.63
N PRO A 64 -8.07 6.38 -6.66
CA PRO A 64 -6.93 6.63 -7.54
C PRO A 64 -5.67 7.09 -6.82
N GLU A 65 -5.81 7.78 -5.69
CA GLU A 65 -4.63 8.22 -4.93
C GLU A 65 -3.91 7.05 -4.27
N ILE A 66 -4.65 6.03 -3.83
CA ILE A 66 -4.03 4.81 -3.30
C ILE A 66 -3.34 4.06 -4.44
N LEU A 67 -4.02 3.95 -5.58
CA LEU A 67 -3.45 3.28 -6.75
C LEU A 67 -2.15 3.94 -7.17
N GLU A 68 -2.11 5.28 -7.16
CA GLU A 68 -0.89 6.01 -7.52
C GLU A 68 0.28 5.66 -6.58
N ILE A 69 0.02 5.53 -5.28
CA ILE A 69 1.07 5.16 -4.33
C ILE A 69 1.63 3.78 -4.68
N VAL A 70 0.75 2.83 -5.01
CA VAL A 70 1.19 1.48 -5.38
C VAL A 70 1.96 1.50 -6.70
N GLU A 71 1.50 2.27 -7.68
CA GLU A 71 2.20 2.41 -8.96
C GLU A 71 3.60 2.96 -8.77
N ARG A 72 3.73 4.00 -7.95
CA ARG A 72 5.04 4.58 -7.66
C ARG A 72 5.90 3.62 -6.85
N GLY A 73 5.27 2.83 -5.97
CA GLY A 73 5.99 1.79 -5.23
C GLY A 73 6.61 0.76 -6.16
N CYS A 74 5.92 0.43 -7.24
CA CYS A 74 6.44 -0.51 -8.24
C CYS A 74 7.64 0.05 -9.01
N GLU A 75 7.84 1.37 -8.99
CA GLU A 75 8.98 2.01 -9.65
C GLU A 75 10.23 2.09 -8.77
N LEU A 76 10.10 1.74 -7.49
CA LEU A 76 11.24 1.87 -6.56
C LEU A 76 12.44 1.03 -6.96
N GLU A 77 12.22 -0.09 -7.62
CA GLU A 77 13.32 -0.93 -8.10
C GLU A 77 14.17 -0.17 -9.12
N ASP A 78 13.51 0.49 -10.07
CA ASP A 78 14.21 1.29 -11.07
C ASP A 78 14.93 2.46 -10.42
N ILE A 79 14.29 3.12 -9.46
CA ILE A 79 14.93 4.24 -8.75
C ILE A 79 16.17 3.76 -8.02
N LYS A 80 16.07 2.63 -7.33
CA LYS A 80 17.21 2.07 -6.61
C LYS A 80 18.36 1.72 -7.55
N SER A 81 18.02 1.22 -8.72
CA SER A 81 19.02 0.80 -9.72
C SER A 81 19.63 1.99 -10.44
N LEU A 82 18.82 2.96 -10.84
CA LEU A 82 19.26 4.05 -11.72
C LEU A 82 19.65 5.31 -10.96
N ILE A 83 19.01 5.60 -9.84
CA ILE A 83 19.22 6.81 -9.05
C ILE A 83 19.23 6.42 -7.57
N PRO A 84 20.21 5.60 -7.13
CA PRO A 84 20.18 5.07 -5.77
C PRO A 84 20.18 6.15 -4.67
N GLU A 85 20.74 7.32 -4.93
CA GLU A 85 20.77 8.40 -3.97
C GLU A 85 19.36 8.96 -3.69
N SER A 86 18.37 8.69 -4.56
CA SER A 86 17.00 9.14 -4.39
C SER A 86 16.09 8.07 -3.79
N TYR A 87 16.60 6.86 -3.57
CA TYR A 87 15.77 5.72 -3.17
C TYR A 87 15.03 5.96 -1.86
N TYR A 88 15.76 6.30 -0.80
CA TYR A 88 15.12 6.50 0.51
C TYR A 88 14.23 7.73 0.54
N LYS A 89 14.61 8.76 -0.21
CA LYS A 89 13.76 9.96 -0.31
C LYS A 89 12.42 9.61 -0.95
N ASN A 90 12.43 8.79 -1.99
CA ASN A 90 11.19 8.37 -2.64
C ASN A 90 10.32 7.54 -1.71
N ILE A 91 10.92 6.64 -0.91
CA ILE A 91 10.16 5.87 0.07
C ILE A 91 9.50 6.81 1.08
N ALA A 92 10.27 7.77 1.60
CA ALA A 92 9.75 8.72 2.57
C ALA A 92 8.63 9.57 1.98
N ASP A 93 8.77 10.02 0.74
CA ASP A 93 7.73 10.80 0.06
C ASP A 93 6.44 9.98 -0.08
N LEU A 94 6.55 8.73 -0.48
CA LEU A 94 5.38 7.85 -0.61
C LEU A 94 4.71 7.60 0.74
N LYS A 95 5.51 7.38 1.77
CA LYS A 95 4.99 7.17 3.12
C LYS A 95 4.22 8.42 3.57
N ASN A 96 4.76 9.59 3.35
CA ASN A 96 4.12 10.83 3.74
C ASN A 96 2.82 11.08 2.97
N LEU A 97 2.79 10.74 1.68
CA LEU A 97 1.56 10.81 0.90
C LEU A 97 0.51 9.86 1.48
N GLY A 98 0.92 8.65 1.83
CA GLY A 98 0.02 7.68 2.44
C GLY A 98 -0.53 8.15 3.76
N LEU A 99 0.33 8.71 4.62
CA LEU A 99 -0.10 9.22 5.93
C LEU A 99 -1.10 10.36 5.78
N ALA A 100 -0.85 11.28 4.86
CA ALA A 100 -1.77 12.39 4.61
C ALA A 100 -3.12 11.87 4.12
N LEU A 101 -3.10 10.85 3.28
CA LEU A 101 -4.32 10.29 2.73
C LEU A 101 -5.11 9.53 3.81
N VAL A 102 -4.42 8.79 4.69
CA VAL A 102 -5.08 8.10 5.82
C VAL A 102 -5.90 9.11 6.62
N GLY A 103 -5.34 10.29 6.86
CA GLY A 103 -6.01 11.32 7.64
C GLY A 103 -7.29 11.85 7.01
N LYS A 104 -7.50 11.61 5.72
CA LYS A 104 -8.71 12.06 5.02
C LYS A 104 -9.84 11.05 5.08
N TYR A 105 -9.57 9.82 5.54
CA TYR A 105 -10.59 8.79 5.63
C TYR A 105 -11.36 8.89 6.94
N PRO A 106 -12.64 8.51 6.94
CA PRO A 106 -13.45 8.61 8.16
C PRO A 106 -13.01 7.60 9.22
N PHE A 107 -13.42 7.87 10.46
CA PHE A 107 -13.17 6.99 11.58
C PHE A 107 -13.77 5.60 11.31
N ILE A 108 -13.06 4.56 11.72
CA ILE A 108 -13.55 3.19 11.58
C ILE A 108 -14.38 2.86 12.82
N HIS A 109 -15.70 2.66 12.61
CA HIS A 109 -16.65 2.51 13.70
C HIS A 109 -16.77 1.09 14.23
N SER A 110 -16.46 0.08 13.42
CA SER A 110 -16.61 -1.31 13.83
C SER A 110 -15.27 -2.02 13.78
N SER A 111 -15.16 -3.13 14.52
CA SER A 111 -13.93 -3.91 14.48
C SER A 111 -13.76 -4.55 13.09
N PHE A 112 -12.68 -4.21 12.43
CA PHE A 112 -12.35 -4.76 11.13
C PHE A 112 -12.00 -6.25 11.22
N TRP A 113 -11.54 -6.68 12.40
CA TRP A 113 -11.08 -8.06 12.63
C TRP A 113 -12.23 -9.01 12.97
N ARG A 114 -13.39 -8.47 13.33
CA ARG A 114 -14.50 -9.27 13.78
C ARG A 114 -15.17 -9.98 12.61
N GLU A 115 -15.50 -11.23 12.82
CA GLU A 115 -16.24 -12.01 11.87
C GLU A 115 -17.69 -11.56 11.72
#